data_bb6aadf3e0ffa620ce7e6045babc6176
#
_entry.id   bb6aadf3e0ffa620ce7e6045babc6176
#
_cell.length_a   1.000
_cell.length_b   1.000
_cell.length_c   1.000
_cell.angle_alpha   90.00
_cell.angle_beta   90.00
_cell.angle_gamma   90.00
#
_symmetry.space_group_name_H-M   'P 1'
#
loop_
_entity.id
_entity.type
_entity.pdbx_description
1 polymer ?
#
loop_
_entity_poly.entity_id
_entity_poly.type
_entity_poly.pdbx_seq_one_letter_code
_entity_poly.pdbx_strand_id
1 'polypeptide(L)'
;DRLDTIGNVRKTNVTVCSGGIIGMGEKVEDRAGMLVALATLDPQPESVPINALVAVEGTPMEDIEPISIWEMVRMVATTRIVMPQTQVRLSAGRTQMSREGQAMCFFAGANSIFAGDKLLTTPNPDVNEDMEMFKLLGLNPQAPFVKKAQPETVEAADSQHLPKGEKPKWSRPGHTIPRNEEAKAKAKA
;
A
#
# COMPACT_ATOMS: atom_id res chain seq x y z
N ASP A 1 17.40 1.46 5.83
CA ASP A 1 16.55 2.28 5.11
C ASP A 1 15.08 1.90 5.24
N ARG A 2 14.34 1.42 4.25
CA ARG A 2 12.92 1.06 4.47
C ARG A 2 12.78 -0.12 5.43
N LEU A 3 13.60 -1.16 5.28
CA LEU A 3 13.60 -2.30 6.19
C LEU A 3 14.03 -1.88 7.61
N ASP A 4 15.00 -0.99 7.74
CA ASP A 4 15.40 -0.44 9.04
C ASP A 4 14.27 0.36 9.68
N THR A 5 13.50 1.11 8.86
CA THR A 5 12.32 1.81 9.35
C THR A 5 11.29 0.84 9.90
N ILE A 6 10.99 -0.25 9.18
CA ILE A 6 10.09 -1.30 9.64
C ILE A 6 10.62 -1.91 10.95
N GLY A 7 11.91 -2.23 11.01
CA GLY A 7 12.56 -2.76 12.21
C GLY A 7 12.46 -1.81 13.41
N ASN A 8 12.50 -0.50 13.18
CA ASN A 8 12.32 0.49 14.24
C ASN A 8 10.86 0.61 14.68
N VAL A 9 9.90 0.58 13.74
CA VAL A 9 8.47 0.57 14.04
C VAL A 9 8.10 -0.67 14.87
N ARG A 10 8.71 -1.82 14.58
CA ARG A 10 8.48 -3.07 15.33
C ARG A 10 8.89 -3.00 16.81
N LYS A 11 9.72 -2.04 17.19
CA LYS A 11 10.08 -1.78 18.60
C LYS A 11 8.99 -0.99 19.35
N THR A 12 7.92 -0.63 18.67
CA THR A 12 6.77 0.12 19.21
C THR A 12 5.51 -0.74 19.12
N ASN A 13 4.40 -0.23 19.66
CA ASN A 13 3.08 -0.88 19.56
C ASN A 13 2.31 -0.52 18.26
N VAL A 14 3.03 -0.06 17.22
CA VAL A 14 2.42 0.33 15.94
C VAL A 14 2.43 -0.87 14.99
N THR A 15 1.27 -1.16 14.39
CA THR A 15 1.16 -2.21 13.36
C THR A 15 1.82 -1.78 12.06
N VAL A 16 2.38 -2.74 11.33
CA VAL A 16 3.05 -2.50 10.05
C VAL A 16 2.13 -2.85 8.90
N CYS A 17 1.95 -1.88 8.01
CA CYS A 17 1.35 -2.07 6.70
C CYS A 17 2.44 -1.80 5.65
N SER A 18 2.93 -2.86 5.03
CA SER A 18 4.02 -2.76 4.04
C SER A 18 3.82 -3.75 2.92
N GLY A 19 3.87 -3.28 1.70
CA GLY A 19 3.69 -4.06 0.47
C GLY A 19 4.40 -3.40 -0.70
N GLY A 20 3.85 -3.55 -1.90
CA GLY A 20 4.48 -3.00 -3.10
C GLY A 20 3.53 -2.67 -4.22
N ILE A 21 4.09 -2.06 -5.24
CA ILE A 21 3.44 -1.78 -6.52
C ILE A 21 4.08 -2.70 -7.54
N ILE A 22 3.26 -3.39 -8.33
CA ILE A 22 3.69 -4.24 -9.43
C ILE A 22 3.22 -3.66 -10.77
N GLY A 23 3.90 -4.01 -11.84
CA GLY A 23 3.63 -3.47 -13.17
C GLY A 23 4.47 -2.24 -13.51
N MET A 24 5.60 -2.03 -12.84
CA MET A 24 6.56 -0.94 -13.11
C MET A 24 7.70 -1.36 -14.04
N GLY A 25 7.59 -2.53 -14.70
CA GLY A 25 8.66 -3.12 -15.51
C GLY A 25 9.60 -4.04 -14.74
N GLU A 26 9.28 -4.35 -13.50
CA GLU A 26 9.99 -5.30 -12.65
C GLU A 26 9.82 -6.74 -13.17
N LYS A 27 10.79 -7.60 -12.86
CA LYS A 27 10.74 -9.03 -13.20
C LYS A 27 10.01 -9.82 -12.11
N VAL A 28 9.68 -11.07 -12.42
CA VAL A 28 9.07 -12.00 -11.47
C VAL A 28 9.96 -12.22 -10.25
N GLU A 29 11.27 -12.26 -10.46
CA GLU A 29 12.27 -12.42 -9.39
C GLU A 29 12.26 -11.24 -8.42
N ASP A 30 12.04 -10.01 -8.91
CA ASP A 30 11.94 -8.82 -8.06
C ASP A 30 10.69 -8.88 -7.17
N ARG A 31 9.56 -9.33 -7.72
CA ARG A 31 8.32 -9.57 -6.97
C ARG A 31 8.51 -10.65 -5.91
N ALA A 32 9.16 -11.75 -6.28
CA ALA A 32 9.48 -12.82 -5.34
C ALA A 32 10.42 -12.32 -4.24
N GLY A 33 11.45 -11.55 -4.60
CA GLY A 33 12.37 -10.91 -3.66
C GLY A 33 11.66 -9.99 -2.65
N MET A 34 10.69 -9.19 -3.12
CA MET A 34 9.87 -8.36 -2.23
C MET A 34 9.07 -9.23 -1.24
N LEU A 35 8.42 -10.28 -1.71
CA LEU A 35 7.65 -11.17 -0.84
C LEU A 35 8.53 -11.89 0.17
N VAL A 36 9.70 -12.36 -0.24
CA VAL A 36 10.69 -12.98 0.66
C VAL A 36 11.12 -11.98 1.73
N ALA A 37 11.44 -10.75 1.34
CA ALA A 37 11.84 -9.69 2.28
C ALA A 37 10.76 -9.40 3.33
N LEU A 38 9.48 -9.41 2.94
CA LEU A 38 8.36 -9.19 3.86
C LEU A 38 8.06 -10.43 4.71
N ALA A 39 8.09 -11.62 4.11
CA ALA A 39 7.77 -12.87 4.79
C ALA A 39 8.83 -13.30 5.83
N THR A 40 10.07 -12.85 5.65
CA THR A 40 11.18 -13.11 6.59
C THR A 40 11.27 -12.12 7.75
N LEU A 41 10.42 -11.10 7.78
CA LEU A 41 10.30 -10.24 8.95
C LEU A 41 9.70 -11.01 10.13
N ASP A 42 10.19 -10.77 11.32
CA ASP A 42 9.67 -11.34 12.56
C ASP A 42 9.29 -10.22 13.56
N PRO A 43 7.99 -10.05 13.83
CA PRO A 43 6.84 -10.68 13.16
C PRO A 43 6.63 -10.18 11.73
N GLN A 44 5.91 -10.97 10.92
CA GLN A 44 5.49 -10.56 9.57
C GLN A 44 4.58 -9.30 9.63
N PRO A 45 4.49 -8.51 8.56
CA PRO A 45 3.59 -7.36 8.52
C PRO A 45 2.13 -7.77 8.76
N GLU A 46 1.38 -6.99 9.53
CA GLU A 46 -0.04 -7.23 9.77
C GLU A 46 -0.88 -7.00 8.51
N SER A 47 -0.42 -6.14 7.61
CA SER A 47 -1.08 -5.86 6.34
C SER A 47 -0.07 -5.71 5.21
N VAL A 48 -0.36 -6.37 4.09
CA VAL A 48 0.44 -6.29 2.86
C VAL A 48 -0.45 -5.84 1.70
N PRO A 49 -0.43 -4.54 1.35
CA PRO A 49 -1.11 -4.05 0.17
C PRO A 49 -0.39 -4.47 -1.11
N ILE A 50 -1.13 -5.04 -2.05
CA ILE A 50 -0.71 -5.31 -3.41
C ILE A 50 -1.38 -4.27 -4.30
N ASN A 51 -0.56 -3.44 -4.94
CA ASN A 51 -1.00 -2.39 -5.82
C ASN A 51 -0.63 -2.73 -7.26
N ALA A 52 -1.54 -2.51 -8.21
CA ALA A 52 -1.18 -2.41 -9.61
C ALA A 52 -0.78 -0.95 -9.92
N LEU A 53 0.25 -0.77 -10.74
CA LEU A 53 0.60 0.55 -11.22
C LEU A 53 -0.58 1.14 -12.00
N VAL A 54 -0.91 2.37 -11.68
CA VAL A 54 -1.83 3.19 -12.47
C VAL A 54 -0.97 4.20 -13.22
N ALA A 55 -0.88 4.03 -14.55
CA ALA A 55 -0.17 4.97 -15.39
C ALA A 55 -0.86 6.36 -15.33
N VAL A 56 -0.08 7.41 -15.17
CA VAL A 56 -0.57 8.79 -15.05
C VAL A 56 0.19 9.64 -16.05
N GLU A 57 -0.54 10.40 -16.87
CA GLU A 57 0.00 11.32 -17.85
C GLU A 57 0.98 12.32 -17.19
N GLY A 58 2.07 12.63 -17.87
CA GLY A 58 3.14 13.50 -17.37
C GLY A 58 4.12 12.84 -16.40
N THR A 59 4.02 11.52 -16.19
CA THR A 59 4.97 10.75 -15.39
C THR A 59 5.90 9.92 -16.27
N PRO A 60 7.09 9.52 -15.79
CA PRO A 60 7.99 8.65 -16.55
C PRO A 60 7.41 7.25 -16.88
N MET A 61 6.25 6.91 -16.31
CA MET A 61 5.60 5.61 -16.47
C MET A 61 4.22 5.72 -17.14
N GLU A 62 3.96 6.84 -17.83
CA GLU A 62 2.66 7.08 -18.47
C GLU A 62 2.33 6.09 -19.59
N ASP A 63 3.35 5.56 -20.28
CA ASP A 63 3.20 4.64 -21.41
C ASP A 63 3.33 3.16 -21.00
N ILE A 64 3.42 2.85 -19.70
CA ILE A 64 3.52 1.44 -19.27
C ILE A 64 2.17 0.75 -19.44
N GLU A 65 2.20 -0.39 -20.14
CA GLU A 65 1.03 -1.25 -20.26
C GLU A 65 0.56 -1.78 -18.89
N PRO A 66 -0.76 -1.74 -18.62
CA PRO A 66 -1.31 -2.27 -17.40
C PRO A 66 -0.94 -3.73 -17.17
N ILE A 67 -0.64 -4.08 -15.94
CA ILE A 67 -0.32 -5.46 -15.59
C ILE A 67 -1.54 -6.38 -15.82
N SER A 68 -1.27 -7.59 -16.33
CA SER A 68 -2.31 -8.59 -16.52
C SER A 68 -2.98 -8.97 -15.19
N ILE A 69 -4.30 -9.18 -15.24
CA ILE A 69 -5.05 -9.65 -14.06
C ILE A 69 -4.50 -10.98 -13.52
N TRP A 70 -3.97 -11.84 -14.38
CA TRP A 70 -3.37 -13.12 -13.97
C TRP A 70 -2.11 -12.95 -13.16
N GLU A 71 -1.31 -11.92 -13.45
CA GLU A 71 -0.14 -11.57 -12.64
C GLU A 71 -0.56 -11.04 -11.27
N MET A 72 -1.64 -10.26 -11.22
CA MET A 72 -2.20 -9.77 -9.96
C MET A 72 -2.72 -10.92 -9.09
N VAL A 73 -3.48 -11.84 -9.69
CA VAL A 73 -3.99 -13.04 -9.00
C VAL A 73 -2.84 -13.90 -8.46
N ARG A 74 -1.79 -14.14 -9.26
CA ARG A 74 -0.60 -14.89 -8.81
C ARG A 74 0.09 -14.18 -7.65
N MET A 75 0.24 -12.86 -7.74
CA MET A 75 0.87 -12.08 -6.68
C MET A 75 0.10 -12.17 -5.36
N VAL A 76 -1.22 -12.04 -5.42
CA VAL A 76 -2.12 -12.19 -4.26
C VAL A 76 -2.02 -13.61 -3.68
N ALA A 77 -2.12 -14.63 -4.54
CA ALA A 77 -2.04 -16.03 -4.10
C ALA A 77 -0.70 -16.34 -3.43
N THR A 78 0.41 -15.93 -4.04
CA THR A 78 1.74 -16.15 -3.47
C THR A 78 1.89 -15.42 -2.14
N THR A 79 1.42 -14.18 -2.05
CA THR A 79 1.43 -13.40 -0.80
C THR A 79 0.66 -14.14 0.31
N ARG A 80 -0.52 -14.68 0.00
CA ARG A 80 -1.33 -15.44 0.95
C ARG A 80 -0.64 -16.72 1.43
N ILE A 81 0.05 -17.43 0.52
CA ILE A 81 0.77 -18.66 0.86
C ILE A 81 1.95 -18.39 1.79
N VAL A 82 2.77 -17.38 1.50
CA VAL A 82 3.99 -17.10 2.26
C VAL A 82 3.73 -16.28 3.54
N MET A 83 2.59 -15.60 3.61
CA MET A 83 2.15 -14.82 4.77
C MET A 83 0.69 -15.13 5.12
N PRO A 84 0.41 -16.32 5.69
CA PRO A 84 -0.96 -16.82 5.81
C PRO A 84 -1.83 -16.05 6.81
N GLN A 85 -1.25 -15.35 7.77
CA GLN A 85 -2.00 -14.59 8.80
C GLN A 85 -2.14 -13.10 8.46
N THR A 86 -1.40 -12.61 7.48
CA THR A 86 -1.38 -11.21 7.09
C THR A 86 -2.69 -10.82 6.39
N GLN A 87 -3.12 -9.58 6.58
CA GLN A 87 -4.17 -9.00 5.74
C GLN A 87 -3.59 -8.70 4.34
N VAL A 88 -3.91 -9.54 3.37
CA VAL A 88 -3.55 -9.29 1.96
C VAL A 88 -4.56 -8.32 1.38
N ARG A 89 -4.10 -7.11 1.12
CA ARG A 89 -4.96 -6.02 0.71
C ARG A 89 -4.89 -5.79 -0.79
N LEU A 90 -6.03 -5.91 -1.46
CA LEU A 90 -6.19 -5.47 -2.82
C LEU A 90 -6.37 -3.94 -2.80
N SER A 91 -5.39 -3.22 -3.37
CA SER A 91 -5.25 -1.79 -3.18
C SER A 91 -5.35 -1.01 -4.50
N ALA A 92 -4.41 -0.12 -4.84
CA ALA A 92 -4.48 0.70 -6.04
C ALA A 92 -4.57 -0.12 -7.33
N GLY A 93 -5.20 0.44 -8.37
CA GLY A 93 -5.42 -0.20 -9.67
C GLY A 93 -6.72 -1.01 -9.76
N ARG A 94 -7.52 -1.11 -8.70
CA ARG A 94 -8.79 -1.87 -8.70
C ARG A 94 -9.79 -1.35 -9.74
N THR A 95 -9.86 -0.04 -9.95
CA THR A 95 -10.76 0.58 -10.94
C THR A 95 -10.45 0.18 -12.38
N GLN A 96 -9.25 -0.34 -12.64
CA GLN A 96 -8.82 -0.83 -13.95
C GLN A 96 -9.05 -2.34 -14.11
N MET A 97 -9.45 -3.04 -13.05
CA MET A 97 -9.76 -4.47 -13.08
C MET A 97 -11.24 -4.70 -13.31
N SER A 98 -11.59 -5.75 -14.07
CA SER A 98 -12.97 -6.19 -14.14
C SER A 98 -13.47 -6.69 -12.78
N ARG A 99 -14.79 -6.74 -12.57
CA ARG A 99 -15.39 -7.27 -11.33
C ARG A 99 -14.97 -8.74 -11.11
N GLU A 100 -14.92 -9.53 -12.18
CA GLU A 100 -14.48 -10.92 -12.15
C GLU A 100 -13.00 -11.02 -11.75
N GLY A 101 -12.16 -10.13 -12.26
CA GLY A 101 -10.75 -10.05 -11.91
C GLY A 101 -10.53 -9.74 -10.43
N GLN A 102 -11.30 -8.79 -9.88
CA GLN A 102 -11.29 -8.50 -8.45
C GLN A 102 -11.78 -9.70 -7.63
N ALA A 103 -12.87 -10.35 -8.06
CA ALA A 103 -13.40 -11.56 -7.43
C ALA A 103 -12.36 -12.68 -7.39
N MET A 104 -11.64 -12.90 -8.48
CA MET A 104 -10.53 -13.87 -8.52
C MET A 104 -9.43 -13.54 -7.52
N CYS A 105 -9.09 -12.26 -7.32
CA CYS A 105 -8.13 -11.86 -6.30
C CYS A 105 -8.61 -12.22 -4.89
N PHE A 106 -9.91 -12.06 -4.57
CA PHE A 106 -10.47 -12.50 -3.29
C PHE A 106 -10.39 -14.01 -3.13
N PHE A 107 -10.76 -14.79 -4.15
CA PHE A 107 -10.62 -16.25 -4.10
C PHE A 107 -9.16 -16.70 -4.01
N ALA A 108 -8.23 -15.95 -4.59
CA ALA A 108 -6.79 -16.22 -4.48
C ALA A 108 -6.22 -15.88 -3.10
N GLY A 109 -6.97 -15.17 -2.24
CA GLY A 109 -6.55 -14.92 -0.87
C GLY A 109 -6.48 -13.46 -0.42
N ALA A 110 -6.88 -12.51 -1.25
CA ALA A 110 -7.10 -11.15 -0.77
C ALA A 110 -8.26 -11.16 0.24
N ASN A 111 -8.10 -10.45 1.36
CA ASN A 111 -9.11 -10.38 2.41
C ASN A 111 -9.26 -8.97 3.00
N SER A 112 -8.73 -7.99 2.32
CA SER A 112 -8.82 -6.59 2.73
C SER A 112 -8.84 -5.68 1.50
N ILE A 113 -9.54 -4.57 1.61
CA ILE A 113 -9.55 -3.47 0.65
C ILE A 113 -9.44 -2.14 1.38
N PHE A 114 -9.20 -1.07 0.65
CA PHE A 114 -9.49 0.28 1.14
C PHE A 114 -10.94 0.60 0.80
N ALA A 115 -11.71 1.05 1.79
CA ALA A 115 -13.04 1.61 1.61
C ALA A 115 -12.93 3.14 1.53
N GLY A 116 -13.77 3.77 0.70
CA GLY A 116 -13.82 5.22 0.50
C GLY A 116 -13.57 5.61 -0.96
N ASP A 117 -13.91 6.84 -1.32
CA ASP A 117 -13.98 7.31 -2.71
C ASP A 117 -12.61 7.49 -3.36
N LYS A 118 -11.56 7.67 -2.56
CA LYS A 118 -10.20 7.91 -3.06
C LYS A 118 -9.14 7.19 -2.25
N LEU A 119 -8.13 6.70 -2.97
CA LEU A 119 -6.84 6.27 -2.42
C LEU A 119 -5.84 7.40 -2.66
N LEU A 120 -5.51 8.20 -1.64
CA LEU A 120 -4.58 9.32 -1.75
C LEU A 120 -4.80 10.17 -3.03
N THR A 121 -4.25 9.73 -4.15
CA THR A 121 -4.27 10.44 -5.44
C THR A 121 -5.09 9.74 -6.53
N THR A 122 -5.49 8.49 -6.35
CA THR A 122 -6.22 7.71 -7.35
C THR A 122 -7.66 7.44 -6.92
N PRO A 123 -8.61 7.36 -7.87
CA PRO A 123 -9.97 6.92 -7.60
C PRO A 123 -9.98 5.51 -7.00
N ASN A 124 -11.00 5.23 -6.19
CA ASN A 124 -11.31 3.91 -5.67
C ASN A 124 -12.72 3.53 -6.13
N PRO A 125 -13.07 2.24 -6.25
CA PRO A 125 -14.45 1.82 -6.48
C PRO A 125 -15.41 2.40 -5.44
N ASP A 126 -16.65 2.70 -5.85
CA ASP A 126 -17.70 3.14 -4.93
C ASP A 126 -17.94 2.07 -3.84
N VAL A 127 -18.24 2.51 -2.63
CA VAL A 127 -18.56 1.63 -1.51
C VAL A 127 -19.72 0.70 -1.82
N ASN A 128 -20.74 1.18 -2.57
CA ASN A 128 -21.86 0.38 -2.97
C ASN A 128 -21.48 -0.74 -3.94
N GLU A 129 -20.58 -0.46 -4.90
CA GLU A 129 -20.05 -1.47 -5.83
C GLU A 129 -19.29 -2.57 -5.08
N ASP A 130 -18.49 -2.22 -4.09
CA ASP A 130 -17.80 -3.17 -3.24
C ASP A 130 -18.77 -4.05 -2.44
N MET A 131 -19.80 -3.44 -1.86
CA MET A 131 -20.83 -4.18 -1.10
C MET A 131 -21.65 -5.12 -1.97
N GLU A 132 -22.00 -4.71 -3.19
CA GLU A 132 -22.66 -5.58 -4.17
C GLU A 132 -21.78 -6.77 -4.55
N MET A 133 -20.50 -6.54 -4.81
CA MET A 133 -19.54 -7.58 -5.12
C MET A 133 -19.41 -8.58 -3.94
N PHE A 134 -19.28 -8.10 -2.72
CA PHE A 134 -19.18 -8.96 -1.54
C PHE A 134 -20.45 -9.80 -1.36
N LYS A 135 -21.62 -9.22 -1.55
CA LYS A 135 -22.87 -9.95 -1.52
C LYS A 135 -22.92 -11.05 -2.58
N LEU A 136 -22.50 -10.74 -3.80
CA LEU A 136 -22.45 -11.73 -4.90
C LEU A 136 -21.49 -12.88 -4.57
N LEU A 137 -20.35 -12.59 -3.94
CA LEU A 137 -19.34 -13.57 -3.56
C LEU A 137 -19.65 -14.31 -2.24
N GLY A 138 -20.73 -13.95 -1.54
CA GLY A 138 -21.07 -14.48 -0.22
C GLY A 138 -20.09 -14.05 0.88
N LEU A 139 -19.38 -12.94 0.69
CA LEU A 139 -18.44 -12.38 1.65
C LEU A 139 -19.14 -11.38 2.57
N ASN A 140 -18.81 -11.44 3.85
CA ASN A 140 -19.30 -10.48 4.83
C ASN A 140 -18.13 -9.58 5.28
N PRO A 141 -18.19 -8.26 5.02
CA PRO A 141 -17.19 -7.35 5.52
C PRO A 141 -17.15 -7.38 7.05
N GLN A 142 -15.95 -7.43 7.59
CA GLN A 142 -15.77 -7.28 9.03
C GLN A 142 -16.14 -5.85 9.45
N ALA A 143 -16.88 -5.70 10.54
CA ALA A 143 -17.17 -4.39 11.09
C ALA A 143 -15.86 -3.63 11.40
N PRO A 144 -15.82 -2.31 11.15
CA PRO A 144 -14.65 -1.51 11.50
C PRO A 144 -14.33 -1.68 12.99
N PHE A 145 -13.03 -1.67 13.32
CA PHE A 145 -12.62 -1.75 14.71
C PHE A 145 -13.28 -0.60 15.49
N VAL A 146 -14.25 -0.92 16.31
CA VAL A 146 -14.66 -0.02 17.38
C VAL A 146 -13.46 0.05 18.32
N LYS A 147 -12.88 1.23 18.51
CA LYS A 147 -11.86 1.42 19.55
C LYS A 147 -12.47 0.90 20.84
N LYS A 148 -12.02 -0.25 21.34
CA LYS A 148 -12.22 -0.58 22.75
C LYS A 148 -11.62 0.60 23.50
N ALA A 149 -12.42 1.23 24.36
CA ALA A 149 -11.94 2.29 25.22
C ALA A 149 -10.59 1.83 25.78
N GLN A 150 -9.53 2.54 25.42
CA GLN A 150 -8.24 2.26 26.04
C GLN A 150 -8.43 2.45 27.53
N PRO A 151 -7.95 1.54 28.37
CA PRO A 151 -7.92 1.84 29.80
C PRO A 151 -7.17 3.16 29.95
N GLU A 152 -7.82 4.13 30.59
CA GLU A 152 -7.18 5.40 30.97
C GLU A 152 -5.99 5.05 31.85
N THR A 153 -4.79 5.05 31.29
CA THR A 153 -3.52 5.30 31.98
C THR A 153 -2.38 4.95 31.01
N VAL A 154 -2.14 5.83 30.07
CA VAL A 154 -0.77 6.15 29.67
C VAL A 154 -0.66 7.64 29.94
N GLU A 155 0.01 8.00 31.02
CA GLU A 155 0.49 9.36 31.21
C GLU A 155 1.21 9.74 29.91
N ALA A 156 0.68 10.78 29.27
CA ALA A 156 1.29 11.33 28.08
C ALA A 156 2.73 11.68 28.44
N ALA A 157 3.69 10.94 27.89
CA ALA A 157 5.07 11.36 27.92
C ALA A 157 5.07 12.80 27.40
N ASP A 158 5.52 13.68 28.26
CA ASP A 158 5.58 15.12 28.10
C ASP A 158 6.06 15.46 26.68
N SER A 159 5.14 15.87 25.84
CA SER A 159 5.46 16.38 24.51
C SER A 159 6.11 17.73 24.75
N GLN A 160 7.43 17.73 24.91
CA GLN A 160 8.20 18.96 25.01
C GLN A 160 7.77 19.88 23.87
N HIS A 161 7.19 20.93 24.28
CA HIS A 161 6.66 22.04 23.54
C HIS A 161 7.62 22.45 22.41
N LEU A 162 7.26 22.10 21.15
CA LEU A 162 7.88 22.74 20.00
C LEU A 162 7.42 24.20 19.99
N PRO A 163 8.33 25.18 19.90
CA PRO A 163 7.96 26.59 19.85
C PRO A 163 6.98 26.84 18.71
N LYS A 164 5.87 27.49 18.99
CA LYS A 164 4.90 27.92 17.97
C LYS A 164 5.61 28.81 16.96
N GLY A 165 5.82 28.31 15.74
CA GLY A 165 6.29 29.13 14.62
C GLY A 165 7.28 28.48 13.66
N GLU A 166 7.99 27.43 13.99
CA GLU A 166 8.91 26.79 13.05
C GLU A 166 8.36 25.47 12.54
N LYS A 167 8.07 25.41 11.23
CA LYS A 167 7.82 24.14 10.54
C LYS A 167 9.10 23.31 10.65
N PRO A 168 9.06 22.04 11.09
CA PRO A 168 10.24 21.22 11.14
C PRO A 168 10.86 21.16 9.75
N LYS A 169 12.08 21.67 9.60
CA LYS A 169 12.88 21.51 8.38
C LYS A 169 13.38 20.09 8.34
N TRP A 170 12.57 19.20 7.77
CA TRP A 170 13.03 17.85 7.49
C TRP A 170 13.95 17.89 6.28
N SER A 171 15.23 17.67 6.48
CA SER A 171 16.20 17.45 5.40
C SER A 171 16.61 15.98 5.39
N ARG A 172 16.43 15.31 4.24
CA ARG A 172 17.01 13.97 4.06
C ARG A 172 18.52 14.07 4.16
N PRO A 173 19.20 13.35 5.07
CA PRO A 173 20.65 13.28 5.04
C PRO A 173 21.07 12.61 3.72
N GLY A 174 21.81 13.33 2.86
CA GLY A 174 22.57 12.76 1.76
C GLY A 174 21.92 12.65 0.39
N HIS A 175 20.67 13.08 0.16
CA HIS A 175 20.09 13.19 -1.18
C HIS A 175 19.40 14.55 -1.38
N THR A 176 20.16 15.48 -1.97
CA THR A 176 19.56 16.61 -2.68
C THR A 176 19.04 16.07 -4.02
N ILE A 177 17.73 15.92 -4.15
CA ILE A 177 17.12 15.86 -5.48
C ILE A 177 17.30 17.26 -6.06
N PRO A 178 18.05 17.44 -7.18
CA PRO A 178 18.15 18.74 -7.80
C PRO A 178 16.72 19.22 -8.10
N ARG A 179 16.34 20.37 -7.58
CA ARG A 179 15.10 21.00 -7.99
C ARG A 179 15.19 21.21 -9.49
N ASN A 180 14.14 20.83 -10.20
CA ASN A 180 13.94 20.89 -11.64
C ASN A 180 13.97 22.31 -12.24
N GLU A 181 14.87 23.18 -11.83
CA GLU A 181 15.09 24.47 -12.49
C GLU A 181 16.01 24.33 -13.70
N GLU A 182 16.92 23.34 -13.71
CA GLU A 182 17.76 23.08 -14.88
C GLU A 182 17.03 22.34 -16.02
N ALA A 183 16.00 21.54 -15.71
CA ALA A 183 15.18 20.87 -16.72
C ALA A 183 14.30 21.88 -17.49
N LYS A 184 13.84 22.93 -16.83
CA LYS A 184 13.06 24.00 -17.48
C LYS A 184 13.90 24.92 -18.39
N ALA A 185 15.21 24.99 -18.18
CA ALA A 185 16.09 25.76 -19.03
C ALA A 185 16.46 25.05 -20.34
N LYS A 186 16.49 23.69 -20.32
CA LYS A 186 16.79 22.88 -21.52
C LYS A 186 15.57 22.68 -22.44
N ALA A 187 14.35 22.92 -21.98
CA ALA A 187 13.14 22.83 -22.81
C ALA A 187 12.78 24.16 -23.51
N LYS A 188 13.57 25.22 -23.33
CA LYS A 188 13.40 26.53 -23.97
C LYS A 188 14.56 26.93 -24.89
N ALA A 189 15.49 26.04 -25.15
CA ALA A 189 16.56 26.19 -26.14
C ALA A 189 16.34 25.14 -27.26
#